data_11a9b3c0071d29e2bcf2d2637690c6d3
#
_entry.id   11a9b3c0071d29e2bcf2d2637690c6d3
#
_cell.length_a   1.000
_cell.length_b   1.000
_cell.length_c   1.000
_cell.angle_alpha   90.00
_cell.angle_beta   90.00
_cell.angle_gamma   90.00
#
_symmetry.space_group_name_H-M   'P 1'
#
loop_
_entity.id
_entity.type
_entity.pdbx_description
1 polymer ?
#
loop_
_entity_poly.entity_id
_entity_poly.type
_entity_poly.pdbx_seq_one_letter_code
_entity_poly.pdbx_strand_id
1 'polypeptide(L)'
;MFAEIITIGDELLIGQVVDTNSAWIGQKLNKIGIEVLRIVSIRDREDEILEAIDNAMKRVNIVLVAGGLGPTKDDITKQTLCKYFHTRLVFSEEVFENIKRVLAGKIPMNALNKGQAMVPEGCTVINNPVGSASVSWFERNDRVLVSMPGVPQEMKVVMTESILPKLHEKFQTDVIMHQTFLVQHYPESVLAEKLELWETALPESIKLAYLPKLGIIRLRLTGRGQDKKEVRALLDSEKAKLEKILGEDIFCEEDTPLEVIIGELLKKKKITVSTAESCTGGSIAARLTSIAGSSEYFNGSIVAYSNEVKMNLLYVSPETLERHGAVSEETVIEMVKGAMKALKTDCAVATSGIAGPGGGTPEKPVGTVWIAAGYKNEIRTYKQETNRGRSMNIERAGNNALLILRDLLK
;
A
#
# COMPACT_ATOMS: atom_id res chain seq x y z
N MET A 1 22.02 11.17 1.36
CA MET A 1 22.48 10.03 0.53
C MET A 1 21.40 9.71 -0.49
N PHE A 2 21.79 9.50 -1.77
CA PHE A 2 20.83 9.29 -2.86
C PHE A 2 20.97 7.91 -3.48
N ALA A 3 19.83 7.31 -3.84
CA ALA A 3 19.73 6.07 -4.57
C ALA A 3 18.93 6.22 -5.87
N GLU A 4 19.20 5.36 -6.84
CA GLU A 4 18.38 5.16 -8.04
C GLU A 4 18.00 3.68 -8.13
N ILE A 5 16.73 3.41 -8.48
CA ILE A 5 16.22 2.05 -8.65
C ILE A 5 15.98 1.83 -10.13
N ILE A 6 16.56 0.74 -10.65
CA ILE A 6 16.38 0.30 -12.04
C ILE A 6 15.65 -1.04 -11.98
N THR A 7 14.48 -1.13 -12.60
CA THR A 7 13.75 -2.38 -12.76
C THR A 7 13.84 -2.84 -14.21
N ILE A 8 14.14 -4.11 -14.40
CA ILE A 8 14.34 -4.72 -15.71
C ILE A 8 13.23 -5.73 -15.95
N GLY A 9 12.51 -5.59 -17.06
CA GLY A 9 11.44 -6.47 -17.48
C GLY A 9 10.50 -5.81 -18.49
N ASP A 10 10.31 -6.47 -19.64
CA ASP A 10 9.41 -5.99 -20.70
C ASP A 10 7.95 -5.92 -20.22
N GLU A 11 7.54 -6.84 -19.32
CA GLU A 11 6.19 -6.89 -18.73
C GLU A 11 5.82 -5.64 -17.92
N LEU A 12 6.82 -4.95 -17.36
CA LEU A 12 6.62 -3.68 -16.67
C LEU A 12 6.28 -2.56 -17.66
N LEU A 13 6.99 -2.51 -18.80
CA LEU A 13 6.84 -1.46 -19.80
C LEU A 13 5.55 -1.57 -20.60
N ILE A 14 5.07 -2.79 -20.85
CA ILE A 14 3.78 -3.01 -21.50
C ILE A 14 2.58 -2.93 -20.53
N GLY A 15 2.85 -2.71 -19.23
CA GLY A 15 1.82 -2.57 -18.21
C GLY A 15 1.11 -3.87 -17.80
N GLN A 16 1.71 -5.02 -18.11
CA GLN A 16 1.20 -6.33 -17.72
C GLN A 16 1.37 -6.58 -16.22
N VAL A 17 2.45 -6.06 -15.66
CA VAL A 17 2.77 -6.14 -14.22
C VAL A 17 2.99 -4.72 -13.69
N VAL A 18 2.48 -4.46 -12.49
CA VAL A 18 2.73 -3.21 -11.78
C VAL A 18 4.02 -3.32 -10.97
N ASP A 19 4.91 -2.34 -11.09
CA ASP A 19 6.15 -2.27 -10.31
C ASP A 19 5.87 -2.00 -8.82
N THR A 20 5.62 -3.06 -8.09
CA THR A 20 5.48 -3.03 -6.63
C THR A 20 6.83 -3.09 -5.91
N ASN A 21 7.88 -3.56 -6.60
CA ASN A 21 9.21 -3.70 -6.03
C ASN A 21 9.84 -2.35 -5.73
N SER A 22 9.85 -1.44 -6.70
CA SER A 22 10.42 -0.09 -6.50
C SER A 22 9.70 0.68 -5.41
N ALA A 23 8.37 0.58 -5.33
CA ALA A 23 7.59 1.20 -4.26
C ALA A 23 8.02 0.68 -2.88
N TRP A 24 8.19 -0.62 -2.73
CA TRP A 24 8.61 -1.25 -1.49
C TRP A 24 10.07 -0.92 -1.13
N ILE A 25 10.99 -1.01 -2.11
CA ILE A 25 12.40 -0.66 -1.94
C ILE A 25 12.53 0.80 -1.47
N GLY A 26 11.83 1.73 -2.16
CA GLY A 26 11.84 3.15 -1.80
C GLY A 26 11.39 3.41 -0.36
N GLN A 27 10.33 2.73 0.09
CA GLN A 27 9.88 2.83 1.49
C GLN A 27 10.94 2.33 2.48
N LYS A 28 11.66 1.27 2.16
CA LYS A 28 12.69 0.70 3.04
C LYS A 28 13.96 1.52 3.06
N LEU A 29 14.43 2.01 1.92
CA LEU A 29 15.58 2.93 1.82
C LEU A 29 15.33 4.21 2.62
N ASN A 30 14.13 4.76 2.50
CA ASN A 30 13.75 5.97 3.20
C ASN A 30 13.83 5.80 4.73
N LYS A 31 13.43 4.62 5.25
CA LYS A 31 13.53 4.30 6.69
C LYS A 31 14.96 4.28 7.23
N ILE A 32 15.95 4.08 6.38
CA ILE A 32 17.37 4.10 6.74
C ILE A 32 18.10 5.37 6.25
N GLY A 33 17.34 6.44 5.93
CA GLY A 33 17.90 7.74 5.58
C GLY A 33 18.45 7.87 4.14
N ILE A 34 18.09 6.93 3.25
CA ILE A 34 18.47 6.96 1.84
C ILE A 34 17.28 7.43 1.01
N GLU A 35 17.47 8.52 0.26
CA GLU A 35 16.44 9.09 -0.61
C GLU A 35 16.53 8.50 -2.02
N VAL A 36 15.41 8.04 -2.57
CA VAL A 36 15.33 7.60 -3.96
C VAL A 36 15.15 8.82 -4.86
N LEU A 37 16.16 9.09 -5.69
CA LEU A 37 16.14 10.20 -6.62
C LEU A 37 15.32 9.88 -7.88
N ARG A 38 15.43 8.64 -8.37
CA ARG A 38 14.73 8.16 -9.57
C ARG A 38 14.37 6.69 -9.47
N ILE A 39 13.31 6.32 -10.18
CA ILE A 39 12.92 4.96 -10.50
C ILE A 39 12.82 4.88 -12.01
N VAL A 40 13.49 3.91 -12.63
CA VAL A 40 13.53 3.72 -14.08
C VAL A 40 13.23 2.27 -14.39
N SER A 41 12.23 2.02 -15.25
CA SER A 41 11.96 0.68 -15.79
C SER A 41 12.50 0.60 -17.21
N ILE A 42 13.24 -0.46 -17.52
CA ILE A 42 13.90 -0.68 -18.81
C ILE A 42 13.63 -2.09 -19.32
N ARG A 43 13.89 -2.30 -20.60
CA ARG A 43 13.80 -3.61 -21.23
C ARG A 43 14.99 -4.51 -20.86
N ASP A 44 14.82 -5.81 -21.04
CA ASP A 44 15.91 -6.80 -21.00
C ASP A 44 16.81 -6.71 -22.24
N ARG A 45 17.43 -5.54 -22.44
CA ARG A 45 18.35 -5.24 -23.54
C ARG A 45 19.68 -4.71 -23.02
N GLU A 46 20.76 -5.24 -23.55
CA GLU A 46 22.11 -4.92 -23.10
C GLU A 46 22.43 -3.41 -23.20
N ASP A 47 22.08 -2.78 -24.32
CA ASP A 47 22.29 -1.36 -24.57
C ASP A 47 21.53 -0.49 -23.54
N GLU A 48 20.27 -0.80 -23.28
CA GLU A 48 19.44 -0.08 -22.30
C GLU A 48 19.95 -0.26 -20.86
N ILE A 49 20.36 -1.50 -20.50
CA ILE A 49 20.92 -1.79 -19.18
C ILE A 49 22.23 -1.03 -18.94
N LEU A 50 23.14 -1.06 -19.94
CA LEU A 50 24.42 -0.33 -19.84
C LEU A 50 24.21 1.17 -19.70
N GLU A 51 23.34 1.76 -20.52
CA GLU A 51 23.01 3.17 -20.48
C GLU A 51 22.38 3.57 -19.14
N ALA A 52 21.41 2.83 -18.66
CA ALA A 52 20.74 3.10 -17.39
C ALA A 52 21.71 3.07 -16.20
N ILE A 53 22.56 2.02 -16.15
CA ILE A 53 23.56 1.88 -15.09
C ILE A 53 24.59 3.00 -15.14
N ASP A 54 25.15 3.32 -16.32
CA ASP A 54 26.15 4.37 -16.48
C ASP A 54 25.61 5.73 -16.06
N ASN A 55 24.40 6.04 -16.48
CA ASN A 55 23.71 7.26 -16.10
C ASN A 55 23.39 7.32 -14.59
N ALA A 56 22.96 6.24 -13.99
CA ALA A 56 22.67 6.17 -12.55
C ALA A 56 23.96 6.28 -11.71
N MET A 57 25.00 5.55 -12.07
CA MET A 57 26.30 5.56 -11.40
C MET A 57 27.01 6.92 -11.44
N LYS A 58 26.66 7.79 -12.38
CA LYS A 58 27.15 9.19 -12.44
C LYS A 58 26.40 10.11 -11.47
N ARG A 59 25.12 9.83 -11.21
CA ARG A 59 24.23 10.72 -10.45
C ARG A 59 24.15 10.42 -8.96
N VAL A 60 24.18 9.14 -8.59
CA VAL A 60 23.89 8.72 -7.20
C VAL A 60 24.99 7.84 -6.63
N ASN A 61 24.93 7.65 -5.31
CA ASN A 61 25.89 6.79 -4.59
C ASN A 61 25.47 5.32 -4.60
N ILE A 62 24.16 5.05 -4.74
CA ILE A 62 23.58 3.72 -4.62
C ILE A 62 22.68 3.46 -5.82
N VAL A 63 23.00 2.41 -6.59
CA VAL A 63 22.18 1.93 -7.70
C VAL A 63 21.66 0.55 -7.36
N LEU A 64 20.34 0.38 -7.32
CA LEU A 64 19.68 -0.89 -7.08
C LEU A 64 19.03 -1.37 -8.39
N VAL A 65 19.45 -2.54 -8.87
CA VAL A 65 18.96 -3.16 -10.10
C VAL A 65 18.14 -4.39 -9.74
N ALA A 66 16.88 -4.45 -10.12
CA ALA A 66 15.98 -5.56 -9.84
C ALA A 66 15.45 -6.17 -11.13
N GLY A 67 15.74 -7.44 -11.38
CA GLY A 67 15.29 -8.20 -12.56
C GLY A 67 16.43 -8.75 -13.42
N GLY A 68 16.07 -9.56 -14.42
CA GLY A 68 16.97 -10.14 -15.42
C GLY A 68 18.03 -11.12 -14.86
N LEU A 69 17.75 -11.78 -13.71
CA LEU A 69 18.64 -12.73 -13.05
C LEU A 69 18.15 -14.18 -13.10
N GLY A 70 17.08 -14.46 -13.81
CA GLY A 70 16.53 -15.80 -13.96
C GLY A 70 17.43 -16.70 -14.82
N PRO A 71 16.97 -17.95 -15.06
CA PRO A 71 17.74 -18.94 -15.84
C PRO A 71 17.47 -18.91 -17.35
N THR A 72 16.64 -17.98 -17.82
CA THR A 72 16.19 -17.95 -19.21
C THR A 72 17.14 -17.13 -20.11
N LYS A 73 16.97 -17.19 -21.42
CA LYS A 73 17.91 -16.55 -22.36
C LYS A 73 17.81 -15.04 -22.41
N ASP A 74 16.68 -14.51 -21.99
CA ASP A 74 16.37 -13.09 -21.83
C ASP A 74 16.98 -12.51 -20.55
N ASP A 75 17.34 -13.34 -19.57
CA ASP A 75 18.02 -12.92 -18.34
C ASP A 75 19.52 -12.59 -18.59
N ILE A 76 19.79 -11.40 -19.07
CA ILE A 76 21.13 -10.98 -19.50
C ILE A 76 21.84 -10.03 -18.52
N THR A 77 21.20 -9.71 -17.41
CA THR A 77 21.74 -8.71 -16.45
C THR A 77 23.14 -9.06 -15.94
N LYS A 78 23.42 -10.33 -15.58
CA LYS A 78 24.74 -10.74 -15.08
C LYS A 78 25.85 -10.52 -16.12
N GLN A 79 25.59 -10.91 -17.37
CA GLN A 79 26.56 -10.75 -18.47
C GLN A 79 26.79 -9.28 -18.79
N THR A 80 25.73 -8.47 -18.78
CA THR A 80 25.81 -7.02 -19.02
C THR A 80 26.57 -6.32 -17.89
N LEU A 81 26.37 -6.71 -16.64
CA LEU A 81 27.17 -6.22 -15.50
C LEU A 81 28.64 -6.58 -15.64
N CYS A 82 28.96 -7.78 -16.13
CA CYS A 82 30.36 -8.15 -16.41
C CYS A 82 31.00 -7.24 -17.45
N LYS A 83 30.26 -6.84 -18.49
CA LYS A 83 30.76 -5.86 -19.48
C LYS A 83 30.99 -4.48 -18.87
N TYR A 84 30.02 -3.98 -18.09
CA TYR A 84 30.10 -2.69 -17.44
C TYR A 84 31.27 -2.58 -16.45
N PHE A 85 31.51 -3.63 -15.66
CA PHE A 85 32.59 -3.66 -14.68
C PHE A 85 33.91 -4.23 -15.22
N HIS A 86 33.97 -4.59 -16.50
CA HIS A 86 35.16 -5.19 -17.15
C HIS A 86 35.63 -6.47 -16.47
N THR A 87 34.70 -7.35 -16.16
CA THR A 87 34.92 -8.64 -15.51
C THR A 87 34.29 -9.80 -16.29
N ARG A 88 34.31 -10.98 -15.72
CA ARG A 88 33.77 -12.22 -16.35
C ARG A 88 32.92 -12.98 -15.33
N LEU A 89 32.12 -13.91 -15.84
CA LEU A 89 31.40 -14.87 -15.01
C LEU A 89 32.33 -15.99 -14.55
N VAL A 90 32.29 -16.30 -13.24
CA VAL A 90 32.97 -17.41 -12.61
C VAL A 90 31.98 -18.28 -11.86
N PHE A 91 32.26 -19.58 -11.75
CA PHE A 91 31.42 -20.51 -11.03
C PHE A 91 31.66 -20.34 -9.51
N SER A 92 30.56 -20.18 -8.76
CA SER A 92 30.59 -20.10 -7.30
C SER A 92 30.01 -21.38 -6.69
N GLU A 93 30.86 -22.14 -6.01
CA GLU A 93 30.40 -23.33 -5.27
C GLU A 93 29.42 -23.00 -4.18
N GLU A 94 29.63 -21.90 -3.46
CA GLU A 94 28.75 -21.41 -2.40
C GLU A 94 27.34 -21.14 -2.93
N VAL A 95 27.22 -20.43 -4.06
CA VAL A 95 25.91 -20.18 -4.71
C VAL A 95 25.30 -21.49 -5.20
N PHE A 96 26.11 -22.39 -5.73
CA PHE A 96 25.62 -23.68 -6.19
C PHE A 96 25.03 -24.54 -5.05
N GLU A 97 25.68 -24.58 -3.90
CA GLU A 97 25.15 -25.26 -2.72
C GLU A 97 23.86 -24.59 -2.23
N ASN A 98 23.78 -23.26 -2.24
CA ASN A 98 22.53 -22.56 -1.93
C ASN A 98 21.41 -22.95 -2.91
N ILE A 99 21.68 -23.00 -4.21
CA ILE A 99 20.71 -23.42 -5.24
C ILE A 99 20.23 -24.84 -4.96
N LYS A 100 21.14 -25.79 -4.68
CA LYS A 100 20.78 -27.16 -4.32
C LYS A 100 19.82 -27.19 -3.13
N ARG A 101 20.14 -26.42 -2.09
CA ARG A 101 19.32 -26.33 -0.86
C ARG A 101 17.92 -25.80 -1.15
N VAL A 102 17.81 -24.71 -1.93
CA VAL A 102 16.53 -24.06 -2.26
C VAL A 102 15.66 -24.93 -3.15
N LEU A 103 16.26 -25.65 -4.09
CA LEU A 103 15.54 -26.54 -5.03
C LEU A 103 15.30 -27.96 -4.48
N ALA A 104 15.92 -28.33 -3.36
CA ALA A 104 15.82 -29.68 -2.78
C ALA A 104 14.36 -30.13 -2.64
N GLY A 105 14.04 -31.27 -3.27
CA GLY A 105 12.70 -31.88 -3.23
C GLY A 105 11.61 -31.14 -4.03
N LYS A 106 11.93 -30.03 -4.71
CA LYS A 106 10.97 -29.23 -5.49
C LYS A 106 11.15 -29.37 -7.00
N ILE A 107 12.38 -29.20 -7.45
CA ILE A 107 12.71 -29.16 -8.88
C ILE A 107 14.00 -29.99 -9.13
N PRO A 108 14.05 -30.83 -10.16
CA PRO A 108 15.28 -31.51 -10.53
C PRO A 108 16.37 -30.53 -10.98
N MET A 109 17.61 -30.75 -10.53
CA MET A 109 18.75 -29.95 -10.93
C MET A 109 19.01 -30.16 -12.44
N ASN A 110 19.01 -29.09 -13.20
CA ASN A 110 19.30 -29.08 -14.63
C ASN A 110 20.46 -28.11 -14.97
N ALA A 111 20.86 -28.07 -16.25
CA ALA A 111 21.97 -27.22 -16.69
C ALA A 111 21.70 -25.73 -16.50
N LEU A 112 20.43 -25.26 -16.63
CA LEU A 112 20.03 -23.86 -16.43
C LEU A 112 20.18 -23.47 -14.96
N ASN A 113 19.70 -24.32 -14.04
CA ASN A 113 19.85 -24.09 -12.60
C ASN A 113 21.32 -24.05 -12.19
N LYS A 114 22.17 -24.97 -12.76
CA LYS A 114 23.60 -24.93 -12.52
C LYS A 114 24.24 -23.66 -13.09
N GLY A 115 23.75 -23.15 -14.21
CA GLY A 115 24.18 -21.87 -14.81
C GLY A 115 23.94 -20.65 -13.92
N GLN A 116 22.94 -20.70 -13.04
CA GLN A 116 22.69 -19.62 -12.09
C GLN A 116 23.78 -19.46 -11.01
N ALA A 117 24.62 -20.49 -10.81
CA ALA A 117 25.80 -20.40 -9.97
C ALA A 117 26.97 -19.61 -10.59
N MET A 118 26.83 -19.20 -11.85
CA MET A 118 27.78 -18.28 -12.47
C MET A 118 27.52 -16.87 -11.94
N VAL A 119 28.54 -16.26 -11.36
CA VAL A 119 28.50 -14.91 -10.75
C VAL A 119 29.61 -14.04 -11.31
N PRO A 120 29.46 -12.70 -11.36
CA PRO A 120 30.54 -11.81 -11.77
C PRO A 120 31.74 -11.90 -10.85
N GLU A 121 32.94 -12.08 -11.42
CA GLU A 121 34.19 -12.05 -10.65
C GLU A 121 34.44 -10.65 -10.07
N GLY A 122 34.91 -10.59 -8.82
CA GLY A 122 35.18 -9.30 -8.13
C GLY A 122 33.96 -8.61 -7.52
N CYS A 123 32.76 -9.16 -7.63
CA CYS A 123 31.63 -8.68 -6.82
C CYS A 123 31.58 -9.41 -5.46
N THR A 124 30.99 -8.78 -4.45
CA THR A 124 30.54 -9.51 -3.26
C THR A 124 29.23 -10.21 -3.57
N VAL A 125 29.23 -11.53 -3.51
CA VAL A 125 28.03 -12.34 -3.69
C VAL A 125 27.25 -12.41 -2.39
N ILE A 126 25.94 -12.19 -2.45
CA ILE A 126 25.01 -12.39 -1.33
C ILE A 126 24.04 -13.49 -1.73
N ASN A 127 23.99 -14.56 -0.94
CA ASN A 127 23.09 -15.67 -1.20
C ASN A 127 21.62 -15.26 -1.01
N ASN A 128 20.77 -15.80 -1.86
CA ASN A 128 19.32 -15.67 -1.73
C ASN A 128 18.77 -16.89 -0.98
N PRO A 129 18.32 -16.74 0.27
CA PRO A 129 17.90 -17.89 1.07
C PRO A 129 16.60 -18.54 0.59
N VAL A 130 15.83 -17.87 -0.24
CA VAL A 130 14.49 -18.32 -0.70
C VAL A 130 14.39 -18.53 -2.21
N GLY A 131 15.43 -18.24 -2.97
CA GLY A 131 15.47 -18.37 -4.42
C GLY A 131 16.85 -18.78 -4.96
N SER A 132 16.91 -19.07 -6.26
CA SER A 132 18.12 -19.52 -6.94
C SER A 132 19.01 -18.39 -7.47
N ALA A 133 18.44 -17.19 -7.67
CA ALA A 133 19.18 -16.04 -8.15
C ALA A 133 19.90 -15.32 -7.00
N SER A 134 21.24 -15.34 -7.03
CA SER A 134 22.08 -14.63 -6.05
C SER A 134 22.14 -13.14 -6.34
N VAL A 135 22.41 -12.34 -5.31
CA VAL A 135 22.65 -10.91 -5.41
C VAL A 135 24.12 -10.64 -5.71
N SER A 136 24.39 -9.70 -6.61
CA SER A 136 25.73 -9.22 -6.92
C SER A 136 25.89 -7.78 -6.41
N TRP A 137 26.84 -7.59 -5.49
CA TRP A 137 27.17 -6.31 -4.89
C TRP A 137 28.51 -5.81 -5.42
N PHE A 138 28.48 -4.71 -6.15
CA PHE A 138 29.70 -4.07 -6.70
C PHE A 138 29.98 -2.76 -5.97
N GLU A 139 31.27 -2.48 -5.73
CA GLU A 139 31.73 -1.21 -5.20
C GLU A 139 32.75 -0.57 -6.15
N ARG A 140 32.54 0.68 -6.46
CA ARG A 140 33.44 1.47 -7.32
C ARG A 140 33.38 2.95 -6.98
N ASN A 141 34.52 3.56 -6.60
CA ASN A 141 34.62 4.99 -6.32
C ASN A 141 33.57 5.48 -5.30
N ASP A 142 33.49 4.84 -4.14
CA ASP A 142 32.52 5.12 -3.07
C ASP A 142 31.03 5.00 -3.48
N ARG A 143 30.77 4.34 -4.61
CA ARG A 143 29.44 4.02 -5.09
C ARG A 143 29.20 2.54 -5.04
N VAL A 144 27.94 2.19 -4.89
CA VAL A 144 27.48 0.79 -4.80
C VAL A 144 26.47 0.53 -5.89
N LEU A 145 26.65 -0.59 -6.60
CA LEU A 145 25.61 -1.17 -7.45
C LEU A 145 25.24 -2.54 -6.90
N VAL A 146 23.96 -2.76 -6.68
CA VAL A 146 23.41 -4.02 -6.19
C VAL A 146 22.42 -4.56 -7.21
N SER A 147 22.72 -5.72 -7.79
CA SER A 147 21.79 -6.43 -8.66
C SER A 147 21.12 -7.57 -7.89
N MET A 148 19.78 -7.61 -7.92
CA MET A 148 18.96 -8.51 -7.12
C MET A 148 17.81 -9.12 -7.91
N PRO A 149 17.19 -10.22 -7.43
CA PRO A 149 16.05 -10.86 -8.09
C PRO A 149 14.87 -9.88 -8.30
N GLY A 150 14.15 -10.05 -9.42
CA GLY A 150 12.89 -9.35 -9.71
C GLY A 150 11.67 -9.93 -8.97
N VAL A 151 11.72 -11.21 -8.54
CA VAL A 151 10.62 -11.86 -7.80
C VAL A 151 10.39 -11.14 -6.47
N PRO A 152 9.19 -10.59 -6.21
CA PRO A 152 8.96 -9.72 -5.06
C PRO A 152 9.30 -10.35 -3.71
N GLN A 153 8.99 -11.63 -3.50
CA GLN A 153 9.28 -12.31 -2.25
C GLN A 153 10.79 -12.48 -2.03
N GLU A 154 11.53 -12.86 -3.07
CA GLU A 154 12.98 -13.01 -3.03
C GLU A 154 13.66 -11.67 -2.77
N MET A 155 13.30 -10.66 -3.55
CA MET A 155 13.80 -9.29 -3.42
C MET A 155 13.62 -8.74 -2.00
N LYS A 156 12.43 -8.92 -1.41
CA LYS A 156 12.13 -8.44 -0.05
C LYS A 156 13.02 -9.09 1.02
N VAL A 157 13.26 -10.39 0.89
CA VAL A 157 14.11 -11.14 1.83
C VAL A 157 15.55 -10.66 1.74
N VAL A 158 16.17 -10.65 0.55
CA VAL A 158 17.56 -10.24 0.39
C VAL A 158 17.78 -8.77 0.75
N MET A 159 16.81 -7.91 0.44
CA MET A 159 16.84 -6.50 0.88
C MET A 159 16.84 -6.38 2.40
N THR A 160 15.92 -7.07 3.07
CA THR A 160 15.72 -6.92 4.52
C THR A 160 16.87 -7.53 5.32
N GLU A 161 17.30 -8.73 4.93
CA GLU A 161 18.28 -9.50 5.71
C GLU A 161 19.73 -9.11 5.43
N SER A 162 20.02 -8.59 4.22
CA SER A 162 21.41 -8.38 3.81
C SER A 162 21.68 -6.99 3.24
N ILE A 163 20.91 -6.51 2.26
CA ILE A 163 21.26 -5.30 1.52
C ILE A 163 21.07 -4.05 2.38
N LEU A 164 19.92 -3.89 3.04
CA LEU A 164 19.64 -2.71 3.88
C LEU A 164 20.61 -2.59 5.07
N PRO A 165 20.92 -3.67 5.83
CA PRO A 165 21.95 -3.61 6.88
C PRO A 165 23.31 -3.20 6.33
N LYS A 166 23.76 -3.78 5.22
CA LYS A 166 25.05 -3.48 4.61
C LYS A 166 25.12 -2.05 4.05
N LEU A 167 24.03 -1.52 3.48
CA LEU A 167 23.95 -0.11 3.09
C LEU A 167 24.02 0.82 4.29
N HIS A 168 23.32 0.50 5.38
CA HIS A 168 23.31 1.30 6.59
C HIS A 168 24.70 1.34 7.27
N GLU A 169 25.41 0.20 7.30
CA GLU A 169 26.77 0.11 7.82
C GLU A 169 27.75 0.92 6.97
N LYS A 170 27.64 0.81 5.62
CA LYS A 170 28.57 1.48 4.71
C LYS A 170 28.38 2.98 4.64
N PHE A 171 27.12 3.44 4.64
CA PHE A 171 26.79 4.85 4.49
C PHE A 171 26.24 5.40 5.79
N GLN A 172 26.93 6.34 6.40
CA GLN A 172 26.39 7.13 7.51
C GLN A 172 25.29 8.04 6.97
N THR A 173 24.06 7.64 7.15
CA THR A 173 22.89 8.34 6.59
C THR A 173 22.25 9.23 7.63
N ASP A 174 21.68 10.35 7.16
CA ASP A 174 20.83 11.20 8.00
C ASP A 174 19.62 10.41 8.52
N VAL A 175 19.14 10.80 9.67
CA VAL A 175 17.88 10.28 10.19
C VAL A 175 16.74 10.92 9.41
N ILE A 176 15.90 10.09 8.79
CA ILE A 176 14.62 10.50 8.21
C ILE A 176 13.50 9.85 9.02
N MET A 177 12.57 10.66 9.50
CA MET A 177 11.38 10.19 10.22
C MET A 177 10.12 10.74 9.56
N HIS A 178 9.10 9.89 9.51
CA HIS A 178 7.78 10.29 9.02
C HIS A 178 6.76 10.19 10.16
N GLN A 179 5.84 11.13 10.18
CA GLN A 179 4.65 11.09 10.99
C GLN A 179 3.45 11.38 10.09
N THR A 180 2.48 10.48 10.04
CA THR A 180 1.33 10.57 9.15
C THR A 180 0.07 10.75 9.99
N PHE A 181 -0.77 11.70 9.59
CA PHE A 181 -2.06 11.98 10.20
C PHE A 181 -3.16 11.71 9.18
N LEU A 182 -4.17 10.98 9.58
CA LEU A 182 -5.37 10.77 8.77
C LEU A 182 -6.39 11.84 9.13
N VAL A 183 -6.75 12.65 8.14
CA VAL A 183 -7.70 13.78 8.29
C VAL A 183 -8.93 13.51 7.45
N GLN A 184 -10.11 13.83 8.01
CA GLN A 184 -11.41 13.71 7.33
C GLN A 184 -12.10 15.07 7.23
N HIS A 185 -13.23 15.10 6.50
CA HIS A 185 -14.14 16.25 6.35
C HIS A 185 -13.64 17.41 5.48
N TYR A 186 -12.45 17.34 4.92
CA TYR A 186 -11.91 18.40 4.07
C TYR A 186 -11.71 17.96 2.62
N PRO A 187 -12.06 18.80 1.63
CA PRO A 187 -11.39 18.84 0.35
C PRO A 187 -9.92 19.25 0.51
N GLU A 188 -9.03 18.75 -0.33
CA GLU A 188 -7.58 19.04 -0.22
C GLU A 188 -7.26 20.54 -0.22
N SER A 189 -7.89 21.30 -1.13
CA SER A 189 -7.68 22.77 -1.24
C SER A 189 -8.11 23.52 0.02
N VAL A 190 -9.22 23.13 0.64
CA VAL A 190 -9.72 23.76 1.88
C VAL A 190 -8.81 23.41 3.06
N LEU A 191 -8.29 22.17 3.10
CA LEU A 191 -7.32 21.79 4.13
C LEU A 191 -6.00 22.54 3.96
N ALA A 192 -5.52 22.70 2.75
CA ALA A 192 -4.29 23.44 2.45
C ALA A 192 -4.42 24.90 2.86
N GLU A 193 -5.55 25.57 2.53
CA GLU A 193 -5.83 26.94 2.96
C GLU A 193 -5.86 27.07 4.49
N LYS A 194 -6.50 26.13 5.18
CA LYS A 194 -6.57 26.10 6.65
C LYS A 194 -5.20 25.96 7.30
N LEU A 195 -4.27 25.26 6.65
CA LEU A 195 -2.93 24.97 7.17
C LEU A 195 -1.85 25.94 6.68
N GLU A 196 -2.14 26.87 5.76
CA GLU A 196 -1.16 27.72 5.05
C GLU A 196 -0.20 28.44 6.00
N LEU A 197 -0.71 29.08 7.05
CA LEU A 197 0.12 29.81 8.01
C LEU A 197 1.06 28.87 8.78
N TRP A 198 0.59 27.72 9.18
CA TRP A 198 1.40 26.72 9.89
C TRP A 198 2.41 26.07 8.95
N GLU A 199 2.00 25.70 7.74
CA GLU A 199 2.88 25.08 6.73
C GLU A 199 4.03 26.02 6.35
N THR A 200 3.75 27.32 6.15
CA THR A 200 4.77 28.34 5.84
C THR A 200 5.75 28.55 7.01
N ALA A 201 5.33 28.31 8.25
CA ALA A 201 6.17 28.43 9.45
C ALA A 201 6.92 27.15 9.80
N LEU A 202 6.81 26.08 9.01
CA LEU A 202 7.55 24.84 9.26
C LEU A 202 9.07 25.05 9.16
N PRO A 203 9.85 24.44 10.05
CA PRO A 203 11.31 24.42 9.94
C PRO A 203 11.77 23.81 8.60
N GLU A 204 12.86 24.29 8.01
CA GLU A 204 13.42 23.78 6.75
C GLU A 204 13.70 22.28 6.76
N SER A 205 13.99 21.72 7.94
CA SER A 205 14.21 20.27 8.15
C SER A 205 12.91 19.45 8.14
N ILE A 206 11.73 20.10 8.11
CA ILE A 206 10.42 19.42 8.05
C ILE A 206 9.74 19.74 6.73
N LYS A 207 9.21 18.72 6.07
CA LYS A 207 8.37 18.85 4.87
C LYS A 207 6.99 18.25 5.12
N LEU A 208 5.96 18.96 4.67
CA LEU A 208 4.57 18.47 4.64
C LEU A 208 4.25 17.91 3.24
N ALA A 209 3.49 16.83 3.20
CA ALA A 209 2.89 16.30 1.99
C ALA A 209 1.41 16.00 2.21
N TYR A 210 0.58 16.43 1.26
CA TYR A 210 -0.83 16.08 1.18
C TYR A 210 -0.97 14.86 0.27
N LEU A 211 -1.54 13.78 0.79
CA LEU A 211 -1.70 12.50 0.08
C LEU A 211 -3.19 12.12 0.10
N PRO A 212 -4.00 12.68 -0.82
CA PRO A 212 -5.44 12.43 -0.84
C PRO A 212 -5.74 10.97 -1.18
N LYS A 213 -6.64 10.39 -0.41
CA LYS A 213 -7.25 9.09 -0.65
C LYS A 213 -8.76 9.26 -0.49
N LEU A 214 -9.56 8.52 -1.26
CA LEU A 214 -11.02 8.66 -1.32
C LEU A 214 -11.69 8.88 0.05
N GLY A 215 -12.11 10.12 0.32
CA GLY A 215 -12.76 10.54 1.58
C GLY A 215 -11.81 10.86 2.75
N ILE A 216 -10.50 10.70 2.60
CA ILE A 216 -9.48 10.91 3.63
C ILE A 216 -8.29 11.63 3.01
N ILE A 217 -7.70 12.56 3.75
CA ILE A 217 -6.40 13.16 3.40
C ILE A 217 -5.36 12.65 4.39
N ARG A 218 -4.28 12.09 3.88
CA ARG A 218 -3.10 11.75 4.68
C ARG A 218 -2.14 12.92 4.66
N LEU A 219 -1.95 13.57 5.79
CA LEU A 219 -0.91 14.56 5.99
C LEU A 219 0.33 13.85 6.48
N ARG A 220 1.45 13.96 5.76
CA ARG A 220 2.71 13.36 6.15
C ARG A 220 3.76 14.44 6.42
N LEU A 221 4.17 14.56 7.68
CA LEU A 221 5.36 15.29 8.08
C LEU A 221 6.59 14.41 7.88
N THR A 222 7.60 14.95 7.24
CA THR A 222 8.92 14.30 7.05
C THR A 222 9.97 15.16 7.68
N GLY A 223 10.55 14.71 8.81
CA GLY A 223 11.66 15.37 9.47
C GLY A 223 13.00 14.75 9.09
N ARG A 224 14.04 15.57 8.93
CA ARG A 224 15.42 15.17 8.63
C ARG A 224 16.39 15.80 9.62
N GLY A 225 17.45 15.05 9.99
CA GLY A 225 18.52 15.54 10.85
C GLY A 225 19.57 14.48 11.12
N GLN A 226 20.56 14.82 11.94
CA GLN A 226 21.66 13.91 12.31
C GLN A 226 21.29 13.10 13.57
N ASP A 227 20.53 13.67 14.49
CA ASP A 227 20.13 13.02 15.73
C ASP A 227 18.66 12.64 15.72
N LYS A 228 18.38 11.36 16.02
CA LYS A 228 17.02 10.81 16.04
C LYS A 228 16.13 11.45 17.11
N LYS A 229 16.69 11.83 18.25
CA LYS A 229 15.92 12.45 19.34
C LYS A 229 15.50 13.87 18.98
N GLU A 230 16.41 14.63 18.35
CA GLU A 230 16.13 15.99 17.89
C GLU A 230 15.06 15.99 16.80
N VAL A 231 15.18 15.10 15.78
CA VAL A 231 14.17 14.97 14.73
C VAL A 231 12.81 14.57 15.29
N ARG A 232 12.78 13.66 16.27
CA ARG A 232 11.56 13.26 16.96
C ARG A 232 10.94 14.42 17.71
N ALA A 233 11.71 15.12 18.53
CA ALA A 233 11.22 16.26 19.33
C ALA A 233 10.64 17.37 18.43
N LEU A 234 11.28 17.61 17.28
CA LEU A 234 10.81 18.59 16.31
C LEU A 234 9.48 18.17 15.68
N LEU A 235 9.36 16.91 15.25
CA LEU A 235 8.10 16.37 14.72
C LEU A 235 6.98 16.41 15.76
N ASP A 236 7.26 16.05 17.02
CA ASP A 236 6.28 16.07 18.10
C ASP A 236 5.81 17.51 18.42
N SER A 237 6.71 18.50 18.31
CA SER A 237 6.36 19.92 18.43
C SER A 237 5.39 20.37 17.32
N GLU A 238 5.68 20.00 16.06
CA GLU A 238 4.80 20.36 14.94
C GLU A 238 3.47 19.60 14.98
N LYS A 239 3.48 18.33 15.42
CA LYS A 239 2.26 17.57 15.71
C LYS A 239 1.36 18.33 16.68
N ALA A 240 1.88 18.79 17.81
CA ALA A 240 1.09 19.50 18.82
C ALA A 240 0.46 20.80 18.28
N LYS A 241 1.12 21.48 17.32
CA LYS A 241 0.53 22.64 16.64
C LYS A 241 -0.59 22.22 15.69
N LEU A 242 -0.37 21.17 14.91
CA LEU A 242 -1.34 20.64 13.96
C LEU A 242 -2.62 20.15 14.68
N GLU A 243 -2.48 19.48 15.82
CA GLU A 243 -3.59 19.03 16.66
C GLU A 243 -4.43 20.21 17.19
N LYS A 244 -3.81 21.34 17.49
CA LYS A 244 -4.55 22.55 17.89
C LYS A 244 -5.37 23.15 16.75
N ILE A 245 -4.91 22.99 15.50
CA ILE A 245 -5.60 23.54 14.31
C ILE A 245 -6.75 22.62 13.87
N LEU A 246 -6.52 21.30 13.87
CA LEU A 246 -7.45 20.33 13.30
C LEU A 246 -8.28 19.57 14.35
N GLY A 247 -7.79 19.43 15.57
CA GLY A 247 -8.51 18.76 16.65
C GLY A 247 -9.01 17.37 16.28
N GLU A 248 -10.30 17.14 16.43
CA GLU A 248 -10.96 15.85 16.18
C GLU A 248 -11.02 15.46 14.70
N ASP A 249 -10.72 16.37 13.77
CA ASP A 249 -10.62 16.09 12.35
C ASP A 249 -9.42 15.16 12.05
N ILE A 250 -8.39 15.16 12.92
CA ILE A 250 -7.35 14.12 12.93
C ILE A 250 -7.92 12.89 13.65
N PHE A 251 -8.09 11.82 12.92
CA PHE A 251 -8.68 10.63 13.50
C PHE A 251 -7.71 9.46 13.71
N CYS A 252 -6.51 9.55 13.15
CA CYS A 252 -5.42 8.60 13.38
C CYS A 252 -4.08 9.30 13.14
N GLU A 253 -3.09 8.96 13.94
CA GLU A 253 -1.74 9.53 13.91
C GLU A 253 -0.72 8.62 13.22
N GLU A 254 -1.20 7.57 12.58
CA GLU A 254 -0.41 6.62 11.80
C GLU A 254 -1.10 6.35 10.46
N ASP A 255 -0.35 5.90 9.47
CA ASP A 255 -0.91 5.47 8.17
C ASP A 255 -1.57 4.09 8.31
N THR A 256 -2.53 4.01 9.22
CA THR A 256 -3.23 2.77 9.57
C THR A 256 -4.48 2.61 8.69
N PRO A 257 -4.70 1.46 8.05
CA PRO A 257 -5.93 1.20 7.30
C PRO A 257 -7.18 1.32 8.17
N LEU A 258 -8.28 1.85 7.62
CA LEU A 258 -9.55 2.03 8.36
C LEU A 258 -10.07 0.73 8.96
N GLU A 259 -9.95 -0.37 8.24
CA GLU A 259 -10.36 -1.70 8.70
C GLU A 259 -9.60 -2.16 9.95
N VAL A 260 -8.35 -1.76 10.11
CA VAL A 260 -7.56 -2.02 11.33
C VAL A 260 -8.08 -1.15 12.47
N ILE A 261 -8.26 0.15 12.24
CA ILE A 261 -8.78 1.10 13.24
C ILE A 261 -10.15 0.64 13.76
N ILE A 262 -11.04 0.23 12.86
CA ILE A 262 -12.36 -0.32 13.21
C ILE A 262 -12.22 -1.61 14.01
N GLY A 263 -11.37 -2.55 13.57
CA GLY A 263 -11.14 -3.81 14.27
C GLY A 263 -10.67 -3.61 15.72
N GLU A 264 -9.74 -2.68 15.94
CA GLU A 264 -9.23 -2.32 17.27
C GLU A 264 -10.32 -1.70 18.15
N LEU A 265 -11.15 -0.80 17.60
CA LEU A 265 -12.28 -0.20 18.33
C LEU A 265 -13.29 -1.25 18.75
N LEU A 266 -13.66 -2.16 17.84
CA LEU A 266 -14.61 -3.25 18.12
C LEU A 266 -14.07 -4.20 19.19
N LYS A 267 -12.82 -4.63 19.09
CA LYS A 267 -12.15 -5.46 20.11
C LYS A 267 -12.10 -4.77 21.46
N LYS A 268 -11.69 -3.50 21.51
CA LYS A 268 -11.63 -2.71 22.75
C LYS A 268 -12.99 -2.60 23.43
N LYS A 269 -14.07 -2.43 22.67
CA LYS A 269 -15.44 -2.36 23.18
C LYS A 269 -16.10 -3.72 23.39
N LYS A 270 -15.47 -4.81 22.91
CA LYS A 270 -16.00 -6.19 22.95
C LYS A 270 -17.37 -6.31 22.28
N ILE A 271 -17.53 -5.69 21.11
CA ILE A 271 -18.76 -5.66 20.31
C ILE A 271 -18.54 -6.28 18.94
N THR A 272 -19.62 -6.76 18.36
CA THR A 272 -19.62 -7.42 17.06
C THR A 272 -20.22 -6.57 15.96
N VAL A 273 -19.74 -6.77 14.72
CA VAL A 273 -20.18 -6.04 13.53
C VAL A 273 -20.63 -6.98 12.42
N SER A 274 -21.60 -6.52 11.64
CA SER A 274 -22.01 -7.13 10.36
C SER A 274 -22.10 -6.10 9.25
N THR A 275 -22.17 -6.58 7.99
CA THR A 275 -22.37 -5.71 6.82
C THR A 275 -23.57 -6.15 6.00
N ALA A 276 -24.30 -5.17 5.44
CA ALA A 276 -25.38 -5.34 4.47
C ALA A 276 -25.02 -4.57 3.20
N GLU A 277 -24.56 -5.27 2.19
CA GLU A 277 -23.93 -4.66 1.02
C GLU A 277 -24.77 -4.86 -0.25
N SER A 278 -25.07 -3.77 -0.95
CA SER A 278 -25.66 -3.85 -2.28
C SER A 278 -24.61 -3.46 -3.33
N CYS A 279 -24.45 -2.20 -3.64
CA CYS A 279 -23.52 -1.75 -4.70
C CYS A 279 -22.03 -2.01 -4.38
N THR A 280 -21.65 -2.19 -3.14
CA THR A 280 -20.28 -2.52 -2.72
C THR A 280 -19.93 -4.01 -2.85
N GLY A 281 -20.95 -4.87 -2.99
CA GLY A 281 -20.80 -6.26 -3.41
C GLY A 281 -19.95 -7.16 -2.50
N GLY A 282 -19.84 -6.87 -1.19
CA GLY A 282 -19.03 -7.60 -0.23
C GLY A 282 -17.63 -7.00 -0.01
N SER A 283 -17.32 -5.85 -0.63
CA SER A 283 -15.98 -5.26 -0.50
C SER A 283 -15.67 -4.76 0.92
N ILE A 284 -16.67 -4.32 1.69
CA ILE A 284 -16.50 -3.90 3.08
C ILE A 284 -16.20 -5.13 3.95
N ALA A 285 -16.96 -6.21 3.75
CA ALA A 285 -16.71 -7.48 4.42
C ALA A 285 -15.31 -8.03 4.12
N ALA A 286 -14.89 -8.02 2.85
CA ALA A 286 -13.57 -8.47 2.44
C ALA A 286 -12.45 -7.66 3.12
N ARG A 287 -12.62 -6.36 3.27
CA ARG A 287 -11.65 -5.50 3.99
C ARG A 287 -11.57 -5.85 5.46
N LEU A 288 -12.71 -5.97 6.15
CA LEU A 288 -12.73 -6.34 7.58
C LEU A 288 -12.12 -7.72 7.83
N THR A 289 -12.39 -8.69 6.95
CA THR A 289 -11.85 -10.05 7.06
C THR A 289 -10.41 -10.20 6.61
N SER A 290 -9.85 -9.22 5.91
CA SER A 290 -8.41 -9.21 5.56
C SER A 290 -7.50 -9.04 6.78
N ILE A 291 -8.05 -8.62 7.92
CA ILE A 291 -7.30 -8.42 9.16
C ILE A 291 -7.30 -9.70 9.99
N ALA A 292 -6.12 -10.19 10.33
CA ALA A 292 -5.99 -11.37 11.18
C ALA A 292 -6.69 -11.16 12.54
N GLY A 293 -7.46 -12.17 12.98
CA GLY A 293 -8.25 -12.09 14.20
C GLY A 293 -9.59 -11.36 14.05
N SER A 294 -10.04 -11.08 12.82
CA SER A 294 -11.35 -10.46 12.56
C SER A 294 -12.53 -11.29 13.05
N SER A 295 -12.38 -12.61 13.20
CA SER A 295 -13.41 -13.50 13.77
C SER A 295 -13.83 -13.16 15.20
N GLU A 296 -13.04 -12.35 15.91
CA GLU A 296 -13.39 -11.88 17.26
C GLU A 296 -14.52 -10.84 17.24
N TYR A 297 -14.72 -10.12 16.13
CA TYR A 297 -15.66 -9.02 16.02
C TYR A 297 -16.57 -9.06 14.78
N PHE A 298 -16.21 -9.77 13.72
CA PHE A 298 -16.99 -9.83 12.49
C PHE A 298 -17.81 -11.12 12.40
N ASN A 299 -19.14 -11.00 12.49
CA ASN A 299 -20.03 -12.17 12.45
C ASN A 299 -20.41 -12.58 11.02
N GLY A 300 -20.41 -11.63 10.07
CA GLY A 300 -20.79 -11.95 8.70
C GLY A 300 -21.29 -10.76 7.88
N SER A 301 -21.63 -11.06 6.64
CA SER A 301 -22.14 -10.11 5.64
C SER A 301 -23.31 -10.68 4.88
N ILE A 302 -24.28 -9.81 4.53
CA ILE A 302 -25.35 -10.13 3.59
C ILE A 302 -25.16 -9.24 2.36
N VAL A 303 -24.80 -9.87 1.21
CA VAL A 303 -24.73 -9.18 -0.07
C VAL A 303 -26.14 -9.17 -0.68
N ALA A 304 -26.89 -8.11 -0.35
CA ALA A 304 -28.28 -7.93 -0.76
C ALA A 304 -28.38 -7.16 -2.10
N TYR A 305 -27.98 -7.82 -3.19
CA TYR A 305 -27.88 -7.17 -4.50
C TYR A 305 -29.25 -6.95 -5.16
N SER A 306 -30.17 -7.90 -5.03
CA SER A 306 -31.56 -7.77 -5.49
C SER A 306 -32.50 -7.25 -4.39
N ASN A 307 -33.66 -6.71 -4.80
CA ASN A 307 -34.68 -6.29 -3.85
C ASN A 307 -35.26 -7.48 -3.08
N GLU A 308 -35.36 -8.64 -3.71
CA GLU A 308 -35.83 -9.86 -3.06
C GLU A 308 -34.93 -10.25 -1.88
N VAL A 309 -33.60 -10.20 -2.04
CA VAL A 309 -32.66 -10.46 -0.94
C VAL A 309 -32.77 -9.41 0.15
N LYS A 310 -32.99 -8.12 -0.20
CA LYS A 310 -33.21 -7.07 0.79
C LYS A 310 -34.45 -7.37 1.64
N MET A 311 -35.53 -7.80 1.02
CA MET A 311 -36.77 -8.16 1.74
C MET A 311 -36.60 -9.43 2.57
N ASN A 312 -36.12 -10.50 1.98
CA ASN A 312 -36.11 -11.83 2.61
C ASN A 312 -35.05 -11.99 3.71
N LEU A 313 -33.87 -11.38 3.55
CA LEU A 313 -32.77 -11.56 4.50
C LEU A 313 -32.54 -10.35 5.39
N LEU A 314 -32.84 -9.15 4.92
CA LEU A 314 -32.64 -7.91 5.69
C LEU A 314 -33.97 -7.28 6.16
N TYR A 315 -35.09 -7.93 5.89
CA TYR A 315 -36.43 -7.50 6.31
C TYR A 315 -36.80 -6.08 5.84
N VAL A 316 -36.25 -5.64 4.70
CA VAL A 316 -36.63 -4.37 4.08
C VAL A 316 -38.08 -4.47 3.64
N SER A 317 -38.90 -3.51 4.03
CA SER A 317 -40.32 -3.49 3.74
C SER A 317 -40.56 -3.36 2.20
N PRO A 318 -41.47 -4.16 1.62
CA PRO A 318 -41.90 -3.95 0.21
C PRO A 318 -42.38 -2.52 0.00
N GLU A 319 -43.08 -1.93 0.97
CA GLU A 319 -43.61 -0.57 0.91
C GLU A 319 -42.48 0.48 0.86
N THR A 320 -41.37 0.28 1.62
CA THR A 320 -40.18 1.13 1.56
C THR A 320 -39.56 1.09 0.16
N LEU A 321 -39.44 -0.10 -0.43
CA LEU A 321 -38.86 -0.25 -1.76
C LEU A 321 -39.78 0.35 -2.86
N GLU A 322 -41.08 0.26 -2.71
CA GLU A 322 -42.03 0.83 -3.65
C GLU A 322 -42.06 2.36 -3.61
N ARG A 323 -42.05 2.96 -2.41
CA ARG A 323 -42.14 4.41 -2.20
C ARG A 323 -40.84 5.15 -2.44
N HIS A 324 -39.75 4.59 -1.97
CA HIS A 324 -38.42 5.28 -1.91
C HIS A 324 -37.39 4.66 -2.87
N GLY A 325 -37.63 3.43 -3.30
CA GLY A 325 -36.72 2.66 -4.13
C GLY A 325 -35.57 2.07 -3.36
N ALA A 326 -34.81 1.17 -4.01
CA ALA A 326 -33.67 0.51 -3.39
C ALA A 326 -32.52 1.45 -2.99
N VAL A 327 -32.38 2.58 -3.68
CA VAL A 327 -31.34 3.58 -3.42
C VAL A 327 -31.97 4.75 -2.67
N SER A 328 -32.13 4.61 -1.37
CA SER A 328 -32.73 5.60 -0.48
C SER A 328 -32.23 5.49 0.94
N GLU A 329 -32.41 6.52 1.72
CA GLU A 329 -32.07 6.58 3.13
C GLU A 329 -32.86 5.53 3.94
N GLU A 330 -34.15 5.45 3.68
CA GLU A 330 -35.06 4.53 4.35
C GLU A 330 -34.62 3.08 4.14
N THR A 331 -34.26 2.73 2.89
CA THR A 331 -33.78 1.37 2.57
C THR A 331 -32.52 1.01 3.33
N VAL A 332 -31.50 1.89 3.39
CA VAL A 332 -30.26 1.55 4.10
C VAL A 332 -30.42 1.52 5.62
N ILE A 333 -31.35 2.31 6.18
CA ILE A 333 -31.73 2.23 7.60
C ILE A 333 -32.32 0.86 7.92
N GLU A 334 -33.26 0.38 7.10
CA GLU A 334 -33.84 -0.95 7.28
C GLU A 334 -32.81 -2.07 7.06
N MET A 335 -31.92 -1.91 6.07
CA MET A 335 -30.82 -2.86 5.85
C MET A 335 -29.89 -2.99 7.04
N VAL A 336 -29.52 -1.88 7.71
CA VAL A 336 -28.72 -1.92 8.95
C VAL A 336 -29.44 -2.66 10.07
N LYS A 337 -30.69 -2.31 10.33
CA LYS A 337 -31.52 -2.97 11.36
C LYS A 337 -31.66 -4.48 11.05
N GLY A 338 -31.90 -4.80 9.80
CA GLY A 338 -32.01 -6.17 9.32
C GLY A 338 -30.73 -6.97 9.50
N ALA A 339 -29.59 -6.40 9.17
CA ALA A 339 -28.29 -7.04 9.34
C ALA A 339 -27.96 -7.31 10.81
N MET A 340 -28.16 -6.33 11.69
CA MET A 340 -27.98 -6.50 13.14
C MET A 340 -28.86 -7.63 13.68
N LYS A 341 -30.12 -7.69 13.26
CA LYS A 341 -31.06 -8.72 13.67
C LYS A 341 -30.68 -10.11 13.11
N ALA A 342 -30.45 -10.20 11.81
CA ALA A 342 -30.20 -11.49 11.14
C ALA A 342 -28.88 -12.12 11.57
N LEU A 343 -27.82 -11.32 11.77
CA LEU A 343 -26.48 -11.77 12.12
C LEU A 343 -26.17 -11.65 13.62
N LYS A 344 -27.13 -11.16 14.42
CA LYS A 344 -27.04 -10.98 15.87
C LYS A 344 -25.79 -10.19 16.28
N THR A 345 -25.62 -9.01 15.69
CA THR A 345 -24.48 -8.13 15.94
C THR A 345 -24.89 -6.86 16.68
N ASP A 346 -23.94 -6.28 17.41
CA ASP A 346 -24.13 -5.04 18.17
C ASP A 346 -24.19 -3.82 17.27
N CYS A 347 -23.51 -3.88 16.13
CA CYS A 347 -23.51 -2.84 15.12
C CYS A 347 -23.50 -3.39 13.69
N ALA A 348 -23.88 -2.58 12.73
CA ALA A 348 -23.81 -2.91 11.32
C ALA A 348 -23.55 -1.68 10.45
N VAL A 349 -23.06 -1.92 9.23
CA VAL A 349 -23.03 -0.94 8.16
C VAL A 349 -23.82 -1.44 6.97
N ALA A 350 -24.49 -0.52 6.24
CA ALA A 350 -25.21 -0.84 5.02
C ALA A 350 -24.88 0.13 3.90
N THR A 351 -24.91 -0.37 2.66
CA THR A 351 -24.73 0.42 1.44
C THR A 351 -25.74 0.03 0.39
N SER A 352 -26.39 1.02 -0.24
CA SER A 352 -27.21 0.83 -1.41
C SER A 352 -27.04 1.99 -2.37
N GLY A 353 -26.77 1.72 -3.66
CA GLY A 353 -26.44 2.81 -4.58
C GLY A 353 -26.22 2.39 -6.03
N ILE A 354 -25.90 3.38 -6.84
CA ILE A 354 -25.67 3.28 -8.28
C ILE A 354 -24.17 3.50 -8.52
N ALA A 355 -23.39 2.41 -8.52
CA ALA A 355 -21.95 2.48 -8.70
C ALA A 355 -21.53 2.84 -10.15
N GLY A 356 -22.40 2.59 -11.13
CA GLY A 356 -22.14 2.85 -12.55
C GLY A 356 -21.56 1.65 -13.33
N PRO A 357 -21.23 1.79 -14.63
CA PRO A 357 -21.36 3.03 -15.43
C PRO A 357 -22.80 3.43 -15.80
N GLY A 358 -23.75 2.49 -15.78
CA GLY A 358 -25.16 2.71 -16.06
C GLY A 358 -26.04 2.74 -14.80
N GLY A 359 -27.38 2.83 -15.00
CA GLY A 359 -28.39 2.73 -13.95
C GLY A 359 -28.73 4.04 -13.23
N GLY A 360 -28.12 5.15 -13.61
CA GLY A 360 -28.46 6.47 -13.07
C GLY A 360 -29.69 7.07 -13.69
N THR A 361 -30.42 7.90 -12.93
CA THR A 361 -31.50 8.78 -13.36
C THR A 361 -31.13 10.23 -13.05
N PRO A 362 -31.88 11.24 -13.58
CA PRO A 362 -31.65 12.63 -13.20
C PRO A 362 -31.73 12.88 -11.69
N GLU A 363 -32.63 12.20 -10.99
CA GLU A 363 -32.84 12.33 -9.54
C GLU A 363 -31.81 11.53 -8.72
N LYS A 364 -31.29 10.43 -9.28
CA LYS A 364 -30.32 9.54 -8.67
C LYS A 364 -29.21 9.23 -9.68
N PRO A 365 -28.29 10.15 -9.95
CA PRO A 365 -27.23 9.97 -10.94
C PRO A 365 -26.24 8.88 -10.51
N VAL A 366 -25.45 8.38 -11.47
CA VAL A 366 -24.35 7.45 -11.18
C VAL A 366 -23.42 8.06 -10.14
N GLY A 367 -23.04 7.27 -9.13
CA GLY A 367 -22.27 7.70 -7.99
C GLY A 367 -23.12 8.04 -6.76
N THR A 368 -24.46 8.05 -6.89
CA THR A 368 -25.36 8.16 -5.74
C THR A 368 -25.32 6.86 -4.94
N VAL A 369 -24.85 6.93 -3.71
CA VAL A 369 -24.83 5.81 -2.77
C VAL A 369 -25.32 6.28 -1.41
N TRP A 370 -26.37 5.66 -0.92
CA TRP A 370 -26.80 5.78 0.46
C TRP A 370 -26.05 4.80 1.33
N ILE A 371 -25.61 5.28 2.46
CA ILE A 371 -24.77 4.57 3.43
C ILE A 371 -25.40 4.75 4.81
N ALA A 372 -25.46 3.71 5.58
CA ALA A 372 -25.88 3.78 6.97
C ALA A 372 -24.92 2.98 7.86
N ALA A 373 -24.73 3.45 9.08
CA ALA A 373 -24.12 2.68 10.18
C ALA A 373 -25.04 2.75 11.40
N GLY A 374 -25.19 1.63 12.10
CA GLY A 374 -26.00 1.53 13.29
C GLY A 374 -25.24 0.89 14.45
N TYR A 375 -25.42 1.46 15.63
CA TYR A 375 -24.92 0.91 16.90
C TYR A 375 -25.93 1.18 17.99
N LYS A 376 -26.35 0.16 18.73
CA LYS A 376 -27.45 0.25 19.70
C LYS A 376 -28.73 0.81 19.04
N ASN A 377 -29.22 1.94 19.54
CA ASN A 377 -30.42 2.61 19.02
C ASN A 377 -30.11 3.79 18.08
N GLU A 378 -28.83 4.09 17.84
CA GLU A 378 -28.41 5.20 16.98
C GLU A 378 -28.09 4.67 15.58
N ILE A 379 -28.62 5.35 14.57
CA ILE A 379 -28.29 5.11 13.17
C ILE A 379 -27.92 6.46 12.55
N ARG A 380 -26.75 6.48 11.91
CA ARG A 380 -26.29 7.61 11.09
C ARG A 380 -26.31 7.23 9.62
N THR A 381 -26.73 8.17 8.80
CA THR A 381 -26.80 8.01 7.35
C THR A 381 -25.91 9.03 6.66
N TYR A 382 -25.49 8.69 5.45
CA TYR A 382 -24.74 9.58 4.58
C TYR A 382 -25.08 9.30 3.11
N LYS A 383 -25.33 10.37 2.35
CA LYS A 383 -25.54 10.31 0.91
C LYS A 383 -24.27 10.71 0.18
N GLN A 384 -23.67 9.78 -0.56
CA GLN A 384 -22.56 10.05 -1.47
C GLN A 384 -23.14 10.44 -2.84
N GLU A 385 -22.65 11.56 -3.40
CA GLU A 385 -23.06 12.05 -4.72
C GLU A 385 -21.84 12.40 -5.58
N THR A 386 -20.93 11.44 -5.75
CA THR A 386 -19.69 11.67 -6.49
C THR A 386 -19.46 10.54 -7.47
N ASN A 387 -19.37 10.87 -8.76
CA ASN A 387 -19.03 9.90 -9.81
C ASN A 387 -17.54 10.02 -10.21
N ARG A 388 -16.76 9.00 -9.89
CA ARG A 388 -15.37 8.81 -10.28
C ARG A 388 -15.13 7.46 -10.98
N GLY A 389 -16.20 6.85 -11.48
CA GLY A 389 -16.20 5.49 -12.04
C GLY A 389 -16.48 4.42 -10.98
N ARG A 390 -16.97 3.26 -11.44
CA ARG A 390 -17.50 2.18 -10.60
C ARG A 390 -16.59 1.78 -9.44
N SER A 391 -15.34 1.46 -9.72
CA SER A 391 -14.40 1.00 -8.68
C SER A 391 -14.17 2.05 -7.61
N MET A 392 -13.98 3.31 -8.00
CA MET A 392 -13.76 4.42 -7.06
C MET A 392 -15.02 4.76 -6.27
N ASN A 393 -16.20 4.65 -6.90
CA ASN A 393 -17.48 4.87 -6.20
C ASN A 393 -17.70 3.81 -5.11
N ILE A 394 -17.37 2.54 -5.40
CA ILE A 394 -17.45 1.42 -4.45
C ILE A 394 -16.45 1.62 -3.30
N GLU A 395 -15.19 1.90 -3.61
CA GLU A 395 -14.15 2.10 -2.59
C GLU A 395 -14.50 3.28 -1.66
N ARG A 396 -14.95 4.39 -2.22
CA ARG A 396 -15.38 5.57 -1.45
C ARG A 396 -16.57 5.27 -0.56
N ALA A 397 -17.57 4.52 -1.06
CA ALA A 397 -18.71 4.11 -0.25
C ALA A 397 -18.27 3.24 0.93
N GLY A 398 -17.34 2.31 0.72
CA GLY A 398 -16.74 1.50 1.78
C GLY A 398 -15.99 2.35 2.82
N ASN A 399 -15.21 3.34 2.39
CA ASN A 399 -14.53 4.25 3.31
C ASN A 399 -15.53 5.04 4.14
N ASN A 400 -16.55 5.63 3.50
CA ASN A 400 -17.57 6.39 4.21
C ASN A 400 -18.35 5.53 5.21
N ALA A 401 -18.66 4.28 4.87
CA ALA A 401 -19.33 3.34 5.78
C ALA A 401 -18.49 3.08 7.05
N LEU A 402 -17.20 2.82 6.88
CA LEU A 402 -16.29 2.59 7.99
C LEU A 402 -16.05 3.87 8.83
N LEU A 403 -15.98 5.05 8.21
CA LEU A 403 -15.84 6.33 8.91
C LEU A 403 -17.06 6.62 9.78
N ILE A 404 -18.29 6.46 9.24
CA ILE A 404 -19.53 6.68 10.00
C ILE A 404 -19.61 5.70 11.17
N LEU A 405 -19.28 4.44 10.95
CA LEU A 405 -19.24 3.44 12.01
C LEU A 405 -18.25 3.83 13.10
N ARG A 406 -17.03 4.26 12.73
CA ARG A 406 -16.04 4.73 13.69
C ARG A 406 -16.58 5.87 14.55
N ASP A 407 -17.25 6.85 13.95
CA ASP A 407 -17.78 8.00 14.64
C ASP A 407 -18.96 7.66 15.58
N LEU A 408 -19.69 6.59 15.29
CA LEU A 408 -20.68 6.00 16.20
C LEU A 408 -20.03 5.23 17.37
N LEU A 409 -18.83 4.70 17.14
CA LEU A 409 -18.13 3.88 18.12
C LEU A 409 -17.17 4.68 19.01
N LYS A 410 -16.98 5.97 18.80
CA LYS A 410 -16.26 6.84 19.74
C LYS A 410 -17.08 7.04 21.01
#